data_c51a393139161d559fc42f366d4f2227
#
_entry.id   c51a393139161d559fc42f366d4f2227
#
_cell.length_a   1.000
_cell.length_b   1.000
_cell.length_c   1.000
_cell.angle_alpha   90.00
_cell.angle_beta   90.00
_cell.angle_gamma   90.00
#
_symmetry.space_group_name_H-M   'P 1'
#
loop_
_entity.id
_entity.type
_entity.pdbx_description
1 polymer ?
#
loop_
_entity_poly.entity_id
_entity_poly.type
_entity_poly.pdbx_seq_one_letter_code
_entity_poly.pdbx_strand_id
1 'polypeptide(L)'
;SWCDPVPQCRRRFLSTVSSLIPSPSVLWEAPTSSVLAGEEPGWLPGPWRLMLLGDGSPTRHLRLLTGHSVQVRLIAMNEDASLGDQAGGARPAEVQELEPPLLRRQVWLTCGGTTLAWAESWWNRDEAERSLSNREQPIWLSLTQGRSELFREVDGLALVSEPWLEKGFGERGPFWSRHYRFFRQGKELTVI
;
A
#
# COMPACT_ATOMS: atom_id res chain seq x y z
N SER A 1 -4.14 -11.57 -55.25
CA SER A 1 -3.36 -11.93 -54.07
C SER A 1 -3.88 -11.18 -52.86
N TRP A 2 -4.43 -11.92 -51.97
CA TRP A 2 -5.21 -11.49 -50.82
C TRP A 2 -4.29 -11.42 -49.60
N CYS A 3 -4.22 -10.28 -48.92
CA CYS A 3 -3.66 -10.16 -47.59
C CYS A 3 -4.82 -10.14 -46.61
N ASP A 4 -5.01 -11.22 -45.89
CA ASP A 4 -5.93 -11.27 -44.75
C ASP A 4 -5.33 -10.48 -43.58
N PRO A 5 -6.11 -9.68 -42.87
CA PRO A 5 -5.66 -8.99 -41.67
C PRO A 5 -5.58 -9.99 -40.50
N VAL A 6 -4.41 -10.07 -39.89
CA VAL A 6 -4.17 -10.82 -38.67
C VAL A 6 -5.11 -10.31 -37.55
N PRO A 7 -5.90 -11.17 -36.89
CA PRO A 7 -6.73 -10.73 -35.79
C PRO A 7 -5.87 -10.31 -34.62
N GLN A 8 -6.01 -9.05 -34.22
CA GLN A 8 -5.48 -8.55 -32.96
C GLN A 8 -6.00 -9.40 -31.82
N CYS A 9 -5.15 -10.27 -31.31
CA CYS A 9 -5.38 -11.04 -30.12
C CYS A 9 -5.49 -10.04 -28.93
N ARG A 10 -6.73 -9.63 -28.64
CA ARG A 10 -7.04 -9.00 -27.35
C ARG A 10 -6.68 -10.02 -26.28
N ARG A 11 -5.51 -9.89 -25.67
CA ARG A 11 -5.20 -10.59 -24.44
C ARG A 11 -6.27 -10.21 -23.42
N ARG A 12 -7.29 -11.05 -23.31
CA ARG A 12 -8.14 -11.08 -22.14
C ARG A 12 -7.22 -11.39 -20.97
N PHE A 13 -6.98 -10.36 -20.15
CA PHE A 13 -6.42 -10.57 -18.84
C PHE A 13 -7.37 -11.49 -18.07
N LEU A 14 -7.02 -12.77 -18.00
CA LEU A 14 -7.58 -13.67 -17.02
C LEU A 14 -7.06 -13.14 -15.67
N SER A 15 -7.82 -12.24 -15.07
CA SER A 15 -7.65 -11.89 -13.67
C SER A 15 -7.96 -13.15 -12.89
N THR A 16 -6.96 -13.75 -12.28
CA THR A 16 -7.16 -14.59 -11.11
C THR A 16 -7.76 -13.65 -10.07
N VAL A 17 -9.09 -13.65 -9.97
CA VAL A 17 -9.84 -12.81 -9.06
C VAL A 17 -9.65 -13.39 -7.66
N SER A 18 -8.53 -13.10 -7.02
CA SER A 18 -8.43 -13.22 -5.57
C SER A 18 -9.28 -12.10 -4.98
N SER A 19 -10.16 -12.46 -4.05
CA SER A 19 -10.97 -11.47 -3.33
C SER A 19 -10.07 -10.64 -2.43
N LEU A 20 -10.43 -9.37 -2.25
CA LEU A 20 -9.78 -8.50 -1.27
C LEU A 20 -9.94 -9.10 0.13
N ILE A 21 -8.87 -9.04 0.91
CA ILE A 21 -8.89 -9.40 2.33
C ILE A 21 -9.43 -8.19 3.10
N PRO A 22 -10.29 -8.36 4.12
CA PRO A 22 -10.71 -7.26 4.99
C PRO A 22 -9.50 -6.56 5.61
N SER A 23 -9.57 -5.23 5.75
CA SER A 23 -8.53 -4.48 6.45
C SER A 23 -8.37 -4.97 7.89
N PRO A 24 -7.14 -4.89 8.46
CA PRO A 24 -6.89 -5.35 9.83
C PRO A 24 -7.69 -4.56 10.85
N SER A 25 -8.02 -5.20 11.97
CA SER A 25 -8.62 -4.54 13.13
C SER A 25 -7.62 -3.63 13.80
N VAL A 26 -8.03 -2.39 14.06
CA VAL A 26 -7.21 -1.38 14.75
C VAL A 26 -7.39 -1.48 16.25
N LEU A 27 -6.28 -1.66 16.97
CA LEU A 27 -6.25 -1.68 18.43
C LEU A 27 -5.94 -0.31 19.03
N TRP A 28 -5.15 0.46 18.32
CA TRP A 28 -4.73 1.81 18.68
C TRP A 28 -4.35 2.57 17.42
N GLU A 29 -4.63 3.85 17.39
CA GLU A 29 -4.20 4.75 16.31
C GLU A 29 -3.94 6.16 16.83
N ALA A 30 -3.05 6.88 16.17
CA ALA A 30 -2.80 8.29 16.41
C ALA A 30 -2.33 9.01 15.14
N PRO A 31 -2.68 10.29 14.97
CA PRO A 31 -2.10 11.09 13.91
C PRO A 31 -0.59 11.28 14.14
N THR A 32 0.16 11.35 13.06
CA THR A 32 1.63 11.54 13.10
C THR A 32 2.00 12.79 13.89
N SER A 33 1.22 13.86 13.78
CA SER A 33 1.46 15.11 14.52
C SER A 33 1.47 14.90 16.04
N SER A 34 0.56 14.12 16.60
CA SER A 34 0.53 13.80 18.03
C SER A 34 1.74 12.99 18.46
N VAL A 35 2.14 12.01 17.66
CA VAL A 35 3.32 11.18 17.95
C VAL A 35 4.61 12.01 17.91
N LEU A 36 4.74 12.91 16.94
CA LEU A 36 5.89 13.83 16.84
C LEU A 36 5.92 14.86 17.96
N ALA A 37 4.77 15.27 18.47
CA ALA A 37 4.65 16.15 19.64
C ALA A 37 5.00 15.44 20.97
N GLY A 38 5.23 14.13 20.93
CA GLY A 38 5.56 13.33 22.12
C GLY A 38 4.36 12.93 22.98
N GLU A 39 3.15 13.09 22.46
CA GLU A 39 1.94 12.76 23.20
C GLU A 39 1.76 11.23 23.31
N GLU A 40 2.10 10.51 22.22
CA GLU A 40 1.93 9.03 22.15
C GLU A 40 2.81 8.41 21.05
N PRO A 41 3.17 7.16 21.15
CA PRO A 41 3.46 6.40 22.37
C PRO A 41 4.90 6.66 22.83
N GLY A 42 5.08 7.02 24.11
CA GLY A 42 6.40 7.23 24.70
C GLY A 42 7.33 6.00 24.68
N TRP A 43 6.78 4.84 24.38
CA TRP A 43 7.50 3.56 24.33
C TRP A 43 7.93 3.14 22.92
N LEU A 44 7.69 3.95 21.87
CA LEU A 44 8.12 3.62 20.51
C LEU A 44 9.65 3.81 20.38
N PRO A 45 10.44 2.73 20.23
CA PRO A 45 11.89 2.83 20.11
C PRO A 45 12.35 3.61 18.90
N GLY A 46 13.53 4.22 18.98
CA GLY A 46 14.10 5.07 17.93
C GLY A 46 14.11 4.45 16.53
N PRO A 47 14.54 3.20 16.32
CA PRO A 47 14.50 2.55 15.01
C PRO A 47 13.09 2.45 14.42
N TRP A 48 12.10 2.12 15.25
CA TRP A 48 10.70 2.10 14.85
C TRP A 48 10.15 3.50 14.53
N ARG A 49 10.53 4.52 15.32
CA ARG A 49 10.18 5.91 15.03
C ARG A 49 10.70 6.35 13.66
N LEU A 50 11.96 6.03 13.36
CA LEU A 50 12.56 6.32 12.05
C LEU A 50 11.82 5.62 10.91
N MET A 51 11.49 4.35 11.08
CA MET A 51 10.83 3.55 10.05
C MET A 51 9.37 3.96 9.81
N LEU A 52 8.65 4.28 10.88
CA LEU A 52 7.22 4.57 10.82
C LEU A 52 6.92 6.04 10.52
N LEU A 53 7.70 6.97 11.05
CA LEU A 53 7.46 8.40 10.92
C LEU A 53 8.31 9.09 9.84
N GLY A 54 9.37 8.42 9.38
CA GLY A 54 10.20 8.94 8.30
C GLY A 54 9.46 8.96 6.96
N ASP A 55 9.78 9.93 6.12
CA ASP A 55 9.21 10.08 4.77
C ASP A 55 9.82 9.13 3.72
N GLY A 56 10.73 8.26 4.15
CA GLY A 56 11.36 7.27 3.29
C GLY A 56 10.44 6.13 2.86
N SER A 57 10.77 5.49 1.74
CA SER A 57 10.05 4.33 1.22
C SER A 57 10.20 3.12 2.15
N PRO A 58 9.11 2.47 2.59
CA PRO A 58 9.18 1.23 3.36
C PRO A 58 9.95 0.14 2.65
N THR A 59 9.78 -0.02 1.35
CA THR A 59 10.50 -1.02 0.56
C THR A 59 12.00 -0.76 0.54
N ARG A 60 12.42 0.50 0.46
CA ARG A 60 13.82 0.86 0.58
C ARG A 60 14.38 0.59 1.98
N HIS A 61 13.63 0.92 3.01
CA HIS A 61 14.01 0.63 4.40
C HIS A 61 14.20 -0.88 4.62
N LEU A 62 13.27 -1.70 4.17
CA LEU A 62 13.36 -3.15 4.26
C LEU A 62 14.60 -3.70 3.54
N ARG A 63 14.90 -3.17 2.34
CA ARG A 63 16.11 -3.54 1.61
C ARG A 63 17.39 -3.17 2.37
N LEU A 64 17.44 -1.99 2.96
CA LEU A 64 18.60 -1.54 3.73
C LEU A 64 18.79 -2.35 5.01
N LEU A 65 17.70 -2.68 5.69
CA LEU A 65 17.74 -3.47 6.93
C LEU A 65 18.13 -4.93 6.70
N THR A 66 17.69 -5.52 5.62
CA THR A 66 17.86 -6.96 5.35
C THR A 66 19.05 -7.28 4.44
N GLY A 67 19.52 -6.31 3.67
CA GLY A 67 20.50 -6.53 2.59
C GLY A 67 19.94 -7.25 1.37
N HIS A 68 18.63 -7.54 1.35
CA HIS A 68 17.96 -8.23 0.23
C HIS A 68 17.01 -7.31 -0.51
N SER A 69 16.82 -7.56 -1.80
CA SER A 69 15.81 -6.86 -2.58
C SER A 69 14.40 -7.25 -2.13
N VAL A 70 13.49 -6.27 -2.17
CA VAL A 70 12.07 -6.49 -1.85
C VAL A 70 11.38 -7.09 -3.06
N GLN A 71 10.66 -8.18 -2.83
CA GLN A 71 9.74 -8.77 -3.78
C GLN A 71 8.30 -8.45 -3.39
N VAL A 72 7.48 -8.08 -4.36
CA VAL A 72 6.07 -7.78 -4.18
C VAL A 72 5.25 -8.95 -4.66
N ARG A 73 4.45 -9.51 -3.78
CA ARG A 73 3.46 -10.54 -4.12
C ARG A 73 2.06 -9.93 -4.10
N LEU A 74 1.47 -9.78 -5.26
CA LEU A 74 0.10 -9.27 -5.39
C LEU A 74 -0.89 -10.28 -4.80
N ILE A 75 -1.75 -9.82 -3.90
CA ILE A 75 -2.87 -10.58 -3.35
C ILE A 75 -4.11 -10.33 -4.22
N ALA A 76 -4.50 -9.06 -4.32
CA ALA A 76 -5.67 -8.64 -5.07
C ALA A 76 -5.52 -7.19 -5.54
N MET A 77 -6.19 -6.86 -6.64
CA MET A 77 -6.36 -5.49 -7.11
C MET A 77 -7.72 -5.41 -7.79
N ASN A 78 -8.70 -4.89 -7.07
CA ASN A 78 -10.09 -4.86 -7.49
C ASN A 78 -10.69 -3.48 -7.29
N GLU A 79 -11.79 -3.24 -8.00
CA GLU A 79 -12.60 -2.06 -7.76
C GLU A 79 -13.14 -2.08 -6.33
N ASP A 80 -12.96 -0.96 -5.64
CA ASP A 80 -13.47 -0.77 -4.29
C ASP A 80 -14.89 -0.24 -4.36
N ALA A 81 -15.87 -1.15 -4.33
CA ALA A 81 -17.28 -0.82 -4.34
C ALA A 81 -17.78 -0.26 -2.99
N SER A 82 -16.94 -0.23 -1.96
CA SER A 82 -17.30 0.16 -0.59
C SER A 82 -17.38 1.67 -0.37
N LEU A 83 -17.62 2.47 -1.41
CA LEU A 83 -17.86 3.91 -1.29
C LEU A 83 -19.15 4.27 -0.53
N GLY A 84 -20.00 3.30 -0.24
CA GLY A 84 -21.18 3.43 0.59
C GLY A 84 -21.14 2.41 1.71
N ASP A 85 -21.01 2.88 2.92
CA ASP A 85 -21.26 2.20 4.22
C ASP A 85 -20.72 0.78 4.43
N GLN A 86 -19.95 0.63 5.52
CA GLN A 86 -19.79 -0.60 6.29
C GLN A 86 -18.83 -1.67 5.75
N ALA A 87 -17.66 -1.33 5.26
CA ALA A 87 -16.55 -2.25 5.44
C ALA A 87 -15.95 -1.95 6.83
N GLY A 88 -16.26 -2.77 7.81
CA GLY A 88 -15.74 -2.67 9.18
C GLY A 88 -14.26 -2.96 9.28
N GLY A 89 -13.46 -2.19 8.60
CA GLY A 89 -12.00 -2.20 8.63
C GLY A 89 -11.51 -0.76 8.58
N ALA A 90 -10.35 -0.53 9.17
CA ALA A 90 -9.74 0.79 9.31
C ALA A 90 -9.29 1.37 7.96
N ARG A 91 -10.25 1.88 7.21
CA ARG A 91 -9.97 2.66 6.01
C ARG A 91 -9.51 4.05 6.43
N PRO A 92 -8.34 4.52 6.00
CA PRO A 92 -7.92 5.89 6.26
C PRO A 92 -8.94 6.91 5.76
N ALA A 93 -9.19 7.96 6.53
CA ALA A 93 -10.17 9.00 6.17
C ALA A 93 -9.79 9.71 4.87
N GLU A 94 -8.51 9.83 4.61
CA GLU A 94 -7.94 10.48 3.42
C GLU A 94 -8.34 9.80 2.10
N VAL A 95 -8.75 8.53 2.14
CA VAL A 95 -9.26 7.83 0.94
C VAL A 95 -10.48 8.53 0.35
N GLN A 96 -11.25 9.27 1.18
CA GLN A 96 -12.39 10.03 0.71
C GLN A 96 -12.01 11.22 -0.20
N GLU A 97 -10.75 11.65 -0.18
CA GLU A 97 -10.25 12.73 -1.02
C GLU A 97 -9.90 12.27 -2.44
N LEU A 98 -9.79 10.96 -2.66
CA LEU A 98 -9.55 10.38 -3.98
C LEU A 98 -10.82 10.41 -4.83
N GLU A 99 -10.65 10.75 -6.11
CA GLU A 99 -11.75 10.73 -7.07
C GLU A 99 -12.18 9.30 -7.45
N PRO A 100 -13.44 8.92 -7.31
CA PRO A 100 -13.92 7.62 -7.78
C PRO A 100 -13.91 7.54 -9.33
N PRO A 101 -13.91 6.33 -9.91
CA PRO A 101 -13.96 5.03 -9.23
C PRO A 101 -12.62 4.64 -8.62
N LEU A 102 -12.65 3.96 -7.47
CA LEU A 102 -11.45 3.57 -6.74
C LEU A 102 -11.06 2.13 -7.02
N LEU A 103 -9.76 1.89 -7.14
CA LEU A 103 -9.14 0.58 -7.07
C LEU A 103 -8.45 0.41 -5.72
N ARG A 104 -8.59 -0.76 -5.14
CA ARG A 104 -7.90 -1.19 -3.93
C ARG A 104 -6.94 -2.32 -4.25
N ARG A 105 -5.68 -2.13 -3.88
CA ARG A 105 -4.60 -3.09 -4.13
C ARG A 105 -4.02 -3.58 -2.82
N GLN A 106 -3.81 -4.89 -2.71
CA GLN A 106 -3.22 -5.53 -1.52
C GLN A 106 -2.04 -6.40 -1.93
N VAL A 107 -0.95 -6.30 -1.18
CA VAL A 107 0.30 -7.01 -1.45
C VAL A 107 0.98 -7.50 -0.17
N TRP A 108 1.77 -8.56 -0.31
CA TRP A 108 2.81 -8.93 0.63
C TRP A 108 4.16 -8.47 0.12
N LEU A 109 5.03 -8.01 1.04
CA LEU A 109 6.41 -7.65 0.76
C LEU A 109 7.33 -8.69 1.42
N THR A 110 8.22 -9.28 0.63
CA THR A 110 9.16 -10.30 1.09
C THR A 110 10.59 -9.89 0.78
N CYS A 111 11.51 -10.27 1.67
CA CYS A 111 12.95 -10.08 1.51
C CYS A 111 13.65 -11.38 1.88
N GLY A 112 14.47 -11.92 0.98
CA GLY A 112 15.21 -13.17 1.25
C GLY A 112 14.31 -14.34 1.64
N GLY A 113 13.08 -14.41 1.11
CA GLY A 113 12.10 -15.45 1.41
C GLY A 113 11.27 -15.23 2.68
N THR A 114 11.53 -14.16 3.45
CA THR A 114 10.76 -13.81 4.65
C THR A 114 9.74 -12.74 4.35
N THR A 115 8.49 -12.96 4.75
CA THR A 115 7.42 -11.96 4.64
C THR A 115 7.56 -10.94 5.77
N LEU A 116 7.78 -9.67 5.41
CA LEU A 116 8.10 -8.61 6.37
C LEU A 116 7.06 -7.50 6.43
N ALA A 117 6.24 -7.35 5.41
CA ALA A 117 5.19 -6.35 5.41
C ALA A 117 3.99 -6.77 4.58
N TRP A 118 2.84 -6.25 4.95
CA TRP A 118 1.63 -6.24 4.17
C TRP A 118 1.25 -4.80 3.89
N ALA A 119 0.79 -4.52 2.69
CA ALA A 119 0.39 -3.18 2.30
C ALA A 119 -0.92 -3.18 1.52
N GLU A 120 -1.69 -2.15 1.78
CA GLU A 120 -2.96 -1.87 1.12
C GLU A 120 -2.92 -0.46 0.58
N SER A 121 -3.42 -0.26 -0.64
CA SER A 121 -3.44 1.07 -1.26
C SER A 121 -4.72 1.31 -2.04
N TRP A 122 -5.19 2.56 -2.02
CA TRP A 122 -6.34 3.04 -2.76
C TRP A 122 -5.91 4.04 -3.82
N TRP A 123 -6.51 3.94 -4.97
CA TRP A 123 -6.19 4.71 -6.16
C TRP A 123 -7.45 5.12 -6.90
N ASN A 124 -7.45 6.31 -7.49
CA ASN A 124 -8.33 6.51 -8.64
C ASN A 124 -7.96 5.49 -9.74
N ARG A 125 -8.97 4.91 -10.42
CA ARG A 125 -8.76 3.87 -11.44
C ARG A 125 -7.82 4.33 -12.55
N ASP A 126 -8.06 5.50 -13.11
CA ASP A 126 -7.27 6.00 -14.24
C ASP A 126 -5.82 6.27 -13.85
N GLU A 127 -5.60 6.76 -12.62
CA GLU A 127 -4.26 6.96 -12.09
C GLU A 127 -3.55 5.61 -11.85
N ALA A 128 -4.26 4.62 -11.35
CA ALA A 128 -3.72 3.27 -11.17
C ALA A 128 -3.31 2.65 -12.51
N GLU A 129 -4.11 2.80 -13.55
CA GLU A 129 -3.80 2.30 -14.88
C GLU A 129 -2.56 2.97 -15.48
N ARG A 130 -2.39 4.26 -15.24
CA ARG A 130 -1.19 5.00 -15.69
C ARG A 130 0.05 4.65 -14.90
N SER A 131 -0.07 4.53 -13.58
CA SER A 131 1.07 4.45 -12.66
C SER A 131 1.48 3.02 -12.30
N LEU A 132 0.58 2.03 -12.42
CA LEU A 132 0.80 0.64 -12.02
C LEU A 132 0.83 -0.31 -13.21
N SER A 133 1.55 0.05 -14.26
CA SER A 133 1.73 -0.80 -15.44
C SER A 133 2.34 -2.16 -15.11
N ASN A 134 3.23 -2.23 -14.12
CA ASN A 134 3.73 -3.47 -13.53
C ASN A 134 3.16 -3.63 -12.10
N ARG A 135 2.15 -4.47 -11.95
CA ARG A 135 1.43 -4.70 -10.69
C ARG A 135 2.24 -5.41 -9.60
N GLU A 136 3.35 -6.05 -9.98
CA GLU A 136 4.26 -6.77 -9.08
C GLU A 136 5.47 -5.92 -8.70
N GLN A 137 5.52 -4.68 -9.11
CA GLN A 137 6.58 -3.74 -8.79
C GLN A 137 6.21 -2.90 -7.55
N PRO A 138 7.17 -2.54 -6.69
CA PRO A 138 6.94 -1.57 -5.63
C PRO A 138 6.37 -0.26 -6.19
N ILE A 139 5.35 0.30 -5.54
CA ILE A 139 4.68 1.54 -5.97
C ILE A 139 5.69 2.67 -6.15
N TRP A 140 6.62 2.80 -5.23
CA TRP A 140 7.68 3.80 -5.29
C TRP A 140 8.46 3.76 -6.62
N LEU A 141 8.83 2.57 -7.10
CA LEU A 141 9.52 2.43 -8.39
C LEU A 141 8.63 2.85 -9.55
N SER A 142 7.37 2.45 -9.54
CA SER A 142 6.41 2.81 -10.58
C SER A 142 6.22 4.33 -10.68
N LEU A 143 6.12 5.01 -9.53
CA LEU A 143 5.90 6.44 -9.47
C LEU A 143 7.16 7.27 -9.78
N THR A 144 8.35 6.73 -9.57
CA THR A 144 9.62 7.46 -9.76
C THR A 144 10.33 7.18 -11.07
N GLN A 145 9.83 6.29 -11.91
CA GLN A 145 10.46 5.92 -13.19
C GLN A 145 10.68 7.12 -14.13
N GLY A 146 9.87 8.15 -14.06
CA GLY A 146 10.04 9.37 -14.87
C GLY A 146 10.86 10.47 -14.19
N ARG A 147 11.54 10.20 -13.06
CA ARG A 147 12.18 11.20 -12.21
C ARG A 147 11.23 12.34 -11.80
N SER A 148 9.96 12.03 -11.71
CA SER A 148 8.95 12.96 -11.22
C SER A 148 9.13 13.22 -9.74
N GLU A 149 9.05 14.47 -9.33
CA GLU A 149 9.03 14.80 -7.92
C GLU A 149 7.73 14.32 -7.29
N LEU A 150 7.86 13.64 -6.16
CA LEU A 150 6.75 13.16 -5.35
C LEU A 150 6.93 13.64 -3.92
N PHE A 151 5.85 14.14 -3.37
CA PHE A 151 5.76 14.43 -1.95
C PHE A 151 5.05 13.28 -1.24
N ARG A 152 5.61 12.82 -0.11
CA ARG A 152 4.98 11.83 0.77
C ARG A 152 4.63 12.49 2.08
N GLU A 153 3.39 12.33 2.51
CA GLU A 153 2.92 12.74 3.82
C GLU A 153 2.51 11.51 4.63
N VAL A 154 3.16 11.34 5.79
CA VAL A 154 2.81 10.28 6.73
C VAL A 154 1.73 10.82 7.66
N ASP A 155 0.53 10.29 7.54
CA ASP A 155 -0.67 10.84 8.21
C ASP A 155 -0.90 10.25 9.59
N GLY A 156 -0.68 8.95 9.76
CA GLY A 156 -0.96 8.32 11.04
C GLY A 156 -0.23 7.00 11.27
N LEU A 157 -0.21 6.59 12.52
CA LEU A 157 0.27 5.30 13.01
C LEU A 157 -0.87 4.52 13.64
N ALA A 158 -0.76 3.19 13.57
CA ALA A 158 -1.68 2.30 14.24
C ALA A 158 -0.97 1.05 14.76
N LEU A 159 -1.60 0.40 15.74
CA LEU A 159 -1.38 -1.00 16.07
C LEU A 159 -2.55 -1.79 15.55
N VAL A 160 -2.28 -2.83 14.79
CA VAL A 160 -3.29 -3.67 14.17
C VAL A 160 -3.09 -5.13 14.56
N SER A 161 -4.16 -5.89 14.54
CA SER A 161 -4.12 -7.31 14.83
C SER A 161 -5.14 -8.06 13.99
N GLU A 162 -4.68 -9.14 13.38
CA GLU A 162 -5.53 -10.10 12.69
C GLU A 162 -4.85 -11.47 12.61
N PRO A 163 -5.60 -12.57 12.73
CA PRO A 163 -5.03 -13.91 12.63
C PRO A 163 -4.35 -14.20 11.29
N TRP A 164 -4.86 -13.65 10.20
CA TRP A 164 -4.26 -13.83 8.88
C TRP A 164 -2.94 -13.06 8.72
N LEU A 165 -2.73 -11.94 9.42
CA LEU A 165 -1.43 -11.25 9.50
C LEU A 165 -0.42 -12.10 10.26
N GLU A 166 -0.82 -12.64 11.42
CA GLU A 166 0.04 -13.53 12.22
C GLU A 166 0.49 -14.75 11.40
N LYS A 167 -0.42 -15.37 10.68
CA LYS A 167 -0.13 -16.47 9.77
C LYS A 167 0.81 -16.04 8.62
N GLY A 168 0.59 -14.86 8.07
CA GLY A 168 1.38 -14.34 6.95
C GLY A 168 2.81 -14.00 7.34
N PHE A 169 3.01 -13.43 8.51
CA PHE A 169 4.33 -13.08 9.04
C PHE A 169 5.03 -14.24 9.75
N GLY A 170 4.28 -15.22 10.25
CA GLY A 170 4.80 -16.27 11.13
C GLY A 170 5.12 -15.76 12.54
N GLU A 171 4.55 -14.64 12.94
CA GLU A 171 4.78 -13.95 14.21
C GLU A 171 3.45 -13.56 14.85
N ARG A 172 3.45 -13.40 16.16
CA ARG A 172 2.26 -12.92 16.88
C ARG A 172 2.18 -11.40 16.83
N GLY A 173 0.93 -10.89 16.71
CA GLY A 173 0.64 -9.47 16.81
C GLY A 173 0.75 -8.92 18.24
N PRO A 174 0.43 -7.63 18.45
CA PRO A 174 0.00 -6.69 17.41
C PRO A 174 1.15 -6.22 16.52
N PHE A 175 0.78 -5.67 15.36
CA PHE A 175 1.75 -5.19 14.38
C PHE A 175 1.65 -3.69 14.22
N TRP A 176 2.79 -3.04 14.01
CA TRP A 176 2.86 -1.64 13.64
C TRP A 176 2.35 -1.44 12.23
N SER A 177 1.56 -0.39 12.06
CA SER A 177 1.06 0.08 10.78
C SER A 177 1.22 1.59 10.68
N ARG A 178 1.37 2.08 9.48
CA ARG A 178 1.28 3.51 9.17
C ARG A 178 0.44 3.69 7.92
N HIS A 179 -0.19 4.83 7.79
CA HIS A 179 -0.78 5.22 6.53
C HIS A 179 -0.21 6.56 6.07
N TYR A 180 -0.08 6.72 4.76
CA TYR A 180 0.53 7.88 4.13
C TYR A 180 -0.04 8.10 2.73
N ARG A 181 0.19 9.30 2.21
CA ARG A 181 -0.25 9.69 0.88
C ARG A 181 0.94 10.06 0.00
N PHE A 182 0.80 9.82 -1.28
CA PHE A 182 1.66 10.41 -2.30
C PHE A 182 0.94 11.54 -3.02
N PHE A 183 1.67 12.63 -3.24
CA PHE A 183 1.23 13.77 -4.02
C PHE A 183 2.17 14.03 -5.20
N ARG A 184 1.61 14.47 -6.31
CA ARG A 184 2.34 15.00 -7.47
C ARG A 184 1.72 16.33 -7.83
N GLN A 185 2.53 17.41 -7.86
CA GLN A 185 2.07 18.75 -8.17
C GLN A 185 0.85 19.18 -7.32
N GLY A 186 0.88 18.86 -6.04
CA GLY A 186 -0.21 19.17 -5.11
C GLY A 186 -1.47 18.30 -5.21
N LYS A 187 -1.51 17.37 -6.17
CA LYS A 187 -2.62 16.43 -6.32
C LYS A 187 -2.32 15.12 -5.62
N GLU A 188 -3.27 14.63 -4.81
CA GLU A 188 -3.21 13.31 -4.18
C GLU A 188 -3.32 12.21 -5.25
N LEU A 189 -2.36 11.27 -5.21
CA LEU A 189 -2.31 10.14 -6.14
C LEU A 189 -2.84 8.86 -5.53
N THR A 190 -2.49 8.61 -4.28
CA THR A 190 -2.80 7.35 -3.60
C THR A 190 -2.69 7.50 -2.10
N VAL A 191 -3.47 6.70 -1.40
CA VAL A 191 -3.38 6.43 0.04
C VAL A 191 -2.88 5.02 0.23
N ILE A 192 -1.90 4.82 1.12
CA ILE A 192 -1.28 3.52 1.39
C ILE A 192 -1.28 3.24 2.88
#